data_fedfce52f090584db73ffb74637d8e87
#
_entry.id   fedfce52f090584db73ffb74637d8e87
#
_cell.length_a   1.000
_cell.length_b   1.000
_cell.length_c   1.000
_cell.angle_alpha   90.00
_cell.angle_beta   90.00
_cell.angle_gamma   90.00
#
_symmetry.space_group_name_H-M   'P 1'
#
loop_
_entity.id
_entity.type
_entity.pdbx_description
1 polymer ?
#
loop_
_entity_poly.entity_id
_entity_poly.type
_entity_poly.pdbx_seq_one_letter_code
_entity_poly.pdbx_strand_id
1 'polypeptide(L)'
;NNSSGDTRAPKSFVIRGGKVGRSVSTLVQDVRRVMEPNTASRLREREKNRLRDFLTMAGPLGVSHMLIFNQTDAGINMRVLRCPRGPTVTFRVNKYALASDILRSSRRPMTPGAEFTTPPLVRSVPDDDTNTARVE
;
A
#
# COMPACT_ATOMS: atom_id res chain seq x y z
N ASN A 1 -13.46 -35.12 1.05
CA ASN A 1 -13.72 -33.66 1.14
C ASN A 1 -12.39 -32.93 1.23
N ASN A 2 -11.79 -32.70 0.07
CA ASN A 2 -10.54 -31.95 -0.03
C ASN A 2 -10.90 -30.45 -0.10
N SER A 3 -10.84 -29.79 1.02
CA SER A 3 -10.68 -28.34 1.06
C SER A 3 -9.21 -28.04 0.66
N SER A 4 -8.95 -28.10 -0.63
CA SER A 4 -7.74 -27.49 -1.17
C SER A 4 -7.87 -25.99 -0.94
N GLY A 5 -7.25 -25.50 0.13
CA GLY A 5 -7.12 -24.09 0.40
C GLY A 5 -6.54 -23.41 -0.84
N ASP A 6 -7.31 -22.52 -1.43
CA ASP A 6 -6.89 -21.72 -2.56
C ASP A 6 -5.69 -20.86 -2.10
N THR A 7 -4.48 -21.35 -2.39
CA THR A 7 -3.21 -20.70 -2.05
C THR A 7 -2.88 -19.55 -3.01
N ARG A 8 -3.89 -18.86 -3.53
CA ARG A 8 -3.68 -17.67 -4.33
C ARG A 8 -3.03 -16.59 -3.48
N ALA A 9 -1.98 -15.98 -4.02
CA ALA A 9 -1.36 -14.84 -3.37
C ALA A 9 -2.40 -13.75 -3.10
N PRO A 10 -2.36 -13.10 -1.92
CA PRO A 10 -3.28 -12.01 -1.60
C PRO A 10 -3.14 -10.87 -2.60
N LYS A 11 -4.27 -10.35 -3.07
CA LYS A 11 -4.31 -9.20 -3.98
C LYS A 11 -4.61 -7.93 -3.20
N SER A 12 -4.03 -6.83 -3.65
CA SER A 12 -4.19 -5.54 -2.98
C SER A 12 -4.59 -4.41 -3.93
N PHE A 13 -5.22 -3.39 -3.36
CA PHE A 13 -5.31 -2.06 -3.92
C PHE A 13 -4.42 -1.10 -3.14
N VAL A 14 -3.73 -0.23 -3.84
CA VAL A 14 -3.00 0.90 -3.25
C VAL A 14 -3.63 2.17 -3.77
N ILE A 15 -4.22 2.96 -2.88
CA ILE A 15 -5.03 4.13 -3.24
C ILE A 15 -4.68 5.36 -2.41
N ARG A 16 -5.08 6.51 -2.92
CA ARG A 16 -5.07 7.77 -2.18
C ARG A 16 -6.38 7.92 -1.43
N GLY A 17 -6.30 8.36 -0.20
CA GLY A 17 -7.47 8.72 0.61
C GLY A 17 -7.67 10.23 0.58
N GLY A 18 -8.54 10.72 -0.31
CA GLY A 18 -8.78 12.14 -0.49
C GLY A 18 -7.68 12.84 -1.29
N LYS A 19 -7.56 14.16 -1.09
CA LYS A 19 -6.58 14.99 -1.78
C LYS A 19 -5.19 14.85 -1.14
N VAL A 20 -4.20 14.54 -1.95
CA VAL A 20 -2.79 14.40 -1.53
C VAL A 20 -1.88 15.22 -2.43
N GLY A 21 -0.71 15.58 -1.93
CA GLY A 21 0.31 16.27 -2.71
C GLY A 21 0.95 15.38 -3.79
N ARG A 22 1.70 16.01 -4.69
CA ARG A 22 2.37 15.33 -5.80
C ARG A 22 3.32 14.22 -5.32
N SER A 23 4.12 14.49 -4.29
CA SER A 23 5.06 13.50 -3.74
C SER A 23 4.35 12.26 -3.21
N VAL A 24 3.25 12.42 -2.48
CA VAL A 24 2.47 11.29 -1.97
C VAL A 24 1.79 10.55 -3.11
N SER A 25 1.32 11.26 -4.12
CA SER A 25 0.75 10.63 -5.33
C SER A 25 1.79 9.77 -6.06
N THR A 26 3.03 10.24 -6.16
CA THR A 26 4.14 9.46 -6.73
C THR A 26 4.50 8.28 -5.84
N LEU A 27 4.51 8.46 -4.52
CA LEU A 27 4.74 7.37 -3.57
C LEU A 27 3.72 6.24 -3.73
N VAL A 28 2.45 6.56 -3.92
CA VAL A 28 1.40 5.56 -4.19
C VAL A 28 1.72 4.75 -5.44
N GLN A 29 2.19 5.38 -6.50
CA GLN A 29 2.58 4.67 -7.73
C GLN A 29 3.81 3.79 -7.51
N ASP A 30 4.80 4.25 -6.77
CA ASP A 30 5.99 3.47 -6.43
C ASP A 30 5.63 2.24 -5.58
N VAL A 31 4.73 2.40 -4.60
CA VAL A 31 4.23 1.28 -3.79
C VAL A 31 3.45 0.28 -4.65
N ARG A 32 2.67 0.72 -5.62
CA ARG A 32 2.01 -0.18 -6.58
C ARG A 32 3.02 -1.04 -7.33
N ARG A 33 4.13 -0.47 -7.76
CA ARG A 33 5.21 -1.24 -8.42
C ARG A 33 5.81 -2.30 -7.51
N VAL A 34 6.05 -1.95 -6.25
CA VAL A 34 6.55 -2.92 -5.25
C VAL A 34 5.58 -4.08 -5.03
N MET A 35 4.28 -3.80 -5.08
CA MET A 35 3.23 -4.79 -4.83
C MET A 35 2.85 -5.60 -6.07
N GLU A 36 3.39 -5.28 -7.25
CA GLU A 36 3.16 -6.08 -8.46
C GLU A 36 3.71 -7.51 -8.30
N PRO A 37 3.09 -8.51 -8.94
CA PRO A 37 1.94 -8.44 -9.84
C PRO A 37 0.58 -8.53 -9.13
N ASN A 38 0.54 -8.66 -7.82
CA ASN A 38 -0.68 -8.91 -7.05
C ASN A 38 -1.39 -7.62 -6.61
N THR A 39 -1.31 -6.59 -7.43
CA THR A 39 -2.00 -5.31 -7.21
C THR A 39 -2.49 -4.71 -8.52
N ALA A 40 -3.49 -3.85 -8.44
CA ALA A 40 -3.98 -3.10 -9.59
C ALA A 40 -3.02 -1.93 -9.90
N SER A 41 -1.99 -2.18 -10.68
CA SER A 41 -0.94 -1.19 -11.00
C SER A 41 -1.46 0.01 -11.81
N ARG A 42 -2.53 -0.19 -12.58
CA ARG A 42 -3.16 0.84 -13.44
C ARG A 42 -4.51 1.30 -12.92
N LEU A 43 -4.74 1.20 -11.63
CA LEU A 43 -5.99 1.63 -11.02
C LEU A 43 -6.19 3.15 -11.22
N ARG A 44 -7.29 3.49 -11.90
CA ARG A 44 -7.67 4.90 -12.08
C ARG A 44 -8.44 5.37 -10.85
N GLU A 45 -7.89 6.35 -10.17
CA GLU A 45 -8.55 7.03 -9.07
C GLU A 45 -9.14 8.35 -9.59
N ARG A 46 -10.44 8.49 -9.47
CA ARG A 46 -11.13 9.77 -9.75
C ARG A 46 -11.33 10.51 -8.43
N GLU A 47 -11.28 11.83 -8.45
CA GLU A 47 -11.50 12.66 -7.23
C GLU A 47 -12.82 12.36 -6.51
N LYS A 48 -13.82 11.91 -7.27
CA LYS A 48 -15.14 11.56 -6.74
C LYS A 48 -15.20 10.16 -6.10
N ASN A 49 -14.17 9.32 -6.31
CA ASN A 49 -14.16 7.97 -5.76
C ASN A 49 -13.97 8.01 -4.25
N ARG A 50 -14.86 7.32 -3.57
CA ARG A 50 -14.80 7.12 -2.12
C ARG A 50 -14.28 5.73 -1.80
N LEU A 51 -13.80 5.53 -0.57
CA LEU A 51 -13.35 4.23 -0.09
C LEU A 51 -14.40 3.13 -0.34
N ARG A 52 -15.67 3.46 -0.16
CA ARG A 52 -16.77 2.50 -0.42
C ARG A 52 -16.78 1.98 -1.85
N ASP A 53 -16.47 2.80 -2.84
CA ASP A 53 -16.44 2.39 -4.25
C ASP A 53 -15.37 1.33 -4.48
N PHE A 54 -14.19 1.52 -3.89
CA PHE A 54 -13.10 0.54 -3.96
C PHE A 54 -13.42 -0.73 -3.19
N LEU A 55 -14.07 -0.64 -2.04
CA LEU A 55 -14.53 -1.82 -1.29
C LEU A 55 -15.55 -2.63 -2.08
N THR A 56 -16.45 -1.98 -2.79
CA THR A 56 -17.43 -2.65 -3.67
C THR A 56 -16.73 -3.38 -4.81
N MET A 57 -15.68 -2.81 -5.40
CA MET A 57 -14.91 -3.45 -6.46
C MET A 57 -14.01 -4.58 -5.95
N ALA A 58 -13.56 -4.50 -4.71
CA ALA A 58 -12.61 -5.44 -4.13
C ALA A 58 -13.16 -6.86 -4.09
N GLY A 59 -14.42 -7.04 -3.72
CA GLY A 59 -15.06 -8.35 -3.64
C GLY A 59 -14.99 -9.14 -4.95
N PRO A 60 -15.59 -8.66 -6.06
CA PRO A 60 -15.56 -9.34 -7.36
C PRO A 60 -14.16 -9.56 -7.93
N LEU A 61 -13.20 -8.69 -7.61
CA LEU A 61 -11.82 -8.79 -8.08
C LEU A 61 -10.93 -9.66 -7.19
N GLY A 62 -11.44 -10.16 -6.09
CA GLY A 62 -10.69 -10.99 -5.15
C GLY A 62 -9.60 -10.23 -4.40
N VAL A 63 -9.78 -8.94 -4.17
CA VAL A 63 -8.86 -8.10 -3.42
C VAL A 63 -9.08 -8.31 -1.93
N SER A 64 -8.02 -8.68 -1.23
CA SER A 64 -8.06 -8.98 0.21
C SER A 64 -7.59 -7.82 1.09
N HIS A 65 -6.76 -6.94 0.57
CA HIS A 65 -6.15 -5.85 1.34
C HIS A 65 -6.17 -4.54 0.56
N MET A 66 -6.26 -3.43 1.30
CA MET A 66 -6.10 -2.09 0.75
C MET A 66 -5.05 -1.32 1.54
N LEU A 67 -4.18 -0.63 0.83
CA LEU A 67 -3.25 0.35 1.38
C LEU A 67 -3.74 1.74 0.98
N ILE A 68 -4.03 2.57 1.97
CA ILE A 68 -4.62 3.90 1.75
C ILE A 68 -3.67 4.95 2.30
N PHE A 69 -3.18 5.82 1.43
CA PHE A 69 -2.34 6.94 1.81
C PHE A 69 -3.17 8.23 1.93
N ASN A 70 -3.19 8.80 3.11
CA ASN A 70 -3.87 10.06 3.41
C ASN A 70 -2.83 11.13 3.75
N GLN A 71 -3.13 12.35 3.39
CA GLN A 71 -2.31 13.50 3.76
C GLN A 71 -3.18 14.57 4.43
N THR A 72 -2.74 15.04 5.58
CA THR A 72 -3.33 16.14 6.33
C THR A 72 -2.25 17.14 6.69
N ASP A 73 -2.61 18.28 7.27
CA ASP A 73 -1.65 19.25 7.77
C ASP A 73 -0.73 18.68 8.86
N ALA A 74 -1.21 17.68 9.60
CA ALA A 74 -0.44 16.98 10.62
C ALA A 74 0.57 15.95 10.07
N GLY A 75 0.47 15.59 8.79
CA GLY A 75 1.38 14.65 8.15
C GLY A 75 0.70 13.61 7.28
N ILE A 76 1.44 12.55 6.96
CA ILE A 76 1.00 11.47 6.09
C ILE A 76 0.71 10.24 6.91
N ASN A 77 -0.41 9.59 6.64
CA ASN A 77 -0.79 8.32 7.26
C ASN A 77 -0.96 7.26 6.18
N MET A 78 -0.56 6.04 6.51
CA MET A 78 -0.82 4.85 5.71
C MET A 78 -1.76 3.93 6.50
N ARG A 79 -2.89 3.60 5.92
CA ARG A 79 -3.86 2.67 6.50
C ARG A 79 -3.80 1.35 5.74
N VAL A 80 -3.66 0.26 6.46
CA VAL A 80 -3.73 -1.09 5.91
C VAL A 80 -5.05 -1.70 6.36
N LEU A 81 -5.93 -1.94 5.41
CA LEU A 81 -7.27 -2.44 5.63
C LEU A 81 -7.41 -3.84 5.03
N ARG A 82 -7.91 -4.77 5.80
CA ARG A 82 -8.36 -6.07 5.29
C ARG A 82 -9.80 -5.96 4.78
N CYS A 83 -10.03 -6.37 3.56
CA CYS A 83 -11.37 -6.35 2.96
C CYS A 83 -12.16 -7.62 3.34
N PRO A 84 -13.49 -7.52 3.49
CA PRO A 84 -14.32 -6.31 3.39
C PRO A 84 -14.54 -5.57 4.72
N ARG A 85 -14.23 -6.17 5.86
CA ARG A 85 -14.66 -5.69 7.19
C ARG A 85 -13.52 -5.31 8.13
N GLY A 86 -12.30 -5.25 7.65
CA GLY A 86 -11.14 -5.00 8.52
C GLY A 86 -10.58 -6.27 9.14
N PRO A 87 -9.68 -6.19 10.11
CA PRO A 87 -9.29 -4.96 10.82
C PRO A 87 -8.53 -3.94 9.96
N THR A 88 -8.43 -2.72 10.50
CA THR A 88 -7.65 -1.63 9.89
C THR A 88 -6.53 -1.23 10.85
N VAL A 89 -5.31 -1.16 10.32
CA VAL A 89 -4.14 -0.68 11.06
C VAL A 89 -3.69 0.63 10.43
N THR A 90 -3.48 1.66 11.23
CA THR A 90 -3.02 2.97 10.77
C THR A 90 -1.60 3.23 11.23
N PHE A 91 -0.74 3.55 10.27
CA PHE A 91 0.66 3.92 10.52
C PHE A 91 0.85 5.41 10.21
N ARG A 92 1.59 6.11 11.05
CA ARG A 92 2.10 7.42 10.70
C ARG A 92 3.37 7.24 9.85
N VAL A 93 3.42 7.88 8.70
CA VAL A 93 4.60 7.86 7.84
C VAL A 93 5.55 8.95 8.31
N ASN A 94 6.63 8.57 8.95
CA ASN A 94 7.62 9.52 9.48
C ASN A 94 8.58 9.98 8.38
N LYS A 95 9.04 9.05 7.55
CA LYS A 95 9.96 9.32 6.45
C LYS A 95 9.64 8.40 5.27
N TYR A 96 9.85 8.90 4.08
CA TYR A 96 9.78 8.11 2.85
C TYR A 96 10.74 8.65 1.81
N ALA A 97 11.12 7.81 0.87
CA ALA A 97 11.87 8.18 -0.32
C ALA A 97 11.13 7.68 -1.55
N LEU A 98 11.17 8.46 -2.62
CA LEU A 98 10.65 8.04 -3.92
C LEU A 98 11.68 7.19 -4.65
N ALA A 99 11.23 6.29 -5.51
CA ALA A 99 12.11 5.45 -6.32
C ALA A 99 13.11 6.29 -7.14
N SER A 100 12.65 7.42 -7.67
CA SER A 100 13.50 8.36 -8.41
C SER A 100 14.62 8.95 -7.55
N ASP A 101 14.37 9.23 -6.27
CA ASP A 101 15.37 9.77 -5.34
C ASP A 101 16.44 8.72 -5.02
N ILE A 102 16.03 7.48 -4.84
CA ILE A 102 16.93 6.34 -4.61
C ILE A 102 17.84 6.13 -5.83
N LEU A 103 17.26 6.15 -7.03
CA LEU A 103 18.02 6.01 -8.27
C LEU A 103 19.07 7.12 -8.46
N ARG A 104 18.70 8.37 -8.14
CA ARG A 104 19.62 9.52 -8.22
C ARG A 104 20.76 9.44 -7.23
N SER A 105 20.50 8.92 -6.04
CA SER A 105 21.53 8.79 -4.98
C SER A 105 22.47 7.62 -5.18
N SER A 106 22.11 6.67 -6.02
CA SER A 106 22.87 5.45 -6.27
C SER A 106 23.99 5.68 -7.27
N ARG A 107 25.20 5.24 -6.94
CA ARG A 107 26.35 5.28 -7.87
C ARG A 107 26.14 4.38 -9.10
N ARG A 108 25.43 3.28 -8.94
CA ARG A 108 25.06 2.33 -9.99
C ARG A 108 23.56 2.10 -9.91
N PRO A 109 22.74 2.95 -10.53
CA PRO A 109 21.30 2.79 -10.48
C PRO A 109 20.90 1.50 -11.18
N MET A 110 20.17 0.64 -10.47
CA MET A 110 19.59 -0.57 -11.00
C MET A 110 18.07 -0.39 -11.03
N THR A 111 17.46 -0.73 -12.14
CA THR A 111 16.02 -0.77 -12.22
C THR A 111 15.53 -2.06 -11.58
N PRO A 112 14.58 -2.00 -10.64
CA PRO A 112 14.02 -3.20 -10.04
C PRO A 112 13.50 -4.16 -11.12
N GLY A 113 13.88 -5.43 -11.00
CA GLY A 113 13.44 -6.50 -11.88
C GLY A 113 12.56 -7.51 -11.12
N ALA A 114 13.01 -8.76 -11.05
CA ALA A 114 12.26 -9.85 -10.45
C ALA A 114 12.31 -9.88 -8.90
N GLU A 115 13.07 -9.01 -8.24
CA GLU A 115 13.24 -9.01 -6.78
C GLU A 115 11.93 -8.82 -6.01
N PHE A 116 10.96 -8.10 -6.58
CA PHE A 116 9.65 -7.91 -5.95
C PHE A 116 8.71 -9.12 -6.12
N THR A 117 9.08 -10.12 -6.88
CA THR A 117 8.30 -11.35 -7.00
C THR A 117 8.50 -12.30 -5.81
N THR A 118 9.57 -12.10 -5.04
CA THR A 118 9.85 -12.85 -3.82
C THR A 118 9.31 -12.07 -2.61
N PRO A 119 8.54 -12.72 -1.71
CA PRO A 119 8.01 -12.05 -0.53
C PRO A 119 9.12 -11.48 0.35
N PRO A 120 9.00 -10.23 0.84
CA PRO A 120 9.96 -9.64 1.76
C PRO A 120 9.84 -10.25 3.15
N LEU A 121 10.94 -10.27 3.89
CA LEU A 121 10.92 -10.53 5.33
C LEU A 121 10.53 -9.24 6.06
N VAL A 122 9.39 -9.27 6.72
CA VAL A 122 8.93 -8.15 7.54
C VAL A 122 9.29 -8.41 9.00
N ARG A 123 10.07 -7.53 9.59
CA ARG A 123 10.39 -7.54 11.00
C ARG A 123 9.77 -6.32 11.67
N SER A 124 8.96 -6.55 12.70
CA SER A 124 8.51 -5.48 13.59
C SER A 124 9.50 -5.36 14.75
N VAL A 125 9.98 -4.16 14.96
CA VAL A 125 10.80 -3.82 16.13
C VAL A 125 9.91 -2.98 17.04
N PRO A 126 9.76 -3.34 18.34
CA PRO A 126 9.04 -2.49 19.27
C PRO A 126 9.74 -1.13 19.34
N ASP A 127 9.00 -0.07 19.07
CA ASP A 127 9.52 1.29 19.22
C ASP A 127 9.47 1.67 20.70
N ASP A 128 10.55 2.28 21.18
CA ASP A 128 10.54 3.00 22.44
C ASP A 128 9.61 4.22 22.28
N ASP A 129 8.41 4.08 22.80
CA ASP A 129 7.41 5.10 23.20
C ASP A 129 6.92 6.18 22.25
N THR A 130 7.24 6.22 20.95
CA THR A 130 6.79 7.35 20.11
C THR A 130 6.00 7.02 18.85
N ASN A 131 5.79 5.76 18.51
CA ASN A 131 5.09 5.43 17.27
C ASN A 131 4.05 4.32 17.45
N THR A 132 2.94 4.69 18.05
CA THR A 132 1.83 3.76 18.31
C THR A 132 1.06 3.49 17.01
N ALA A 133 1.13 2.27 16.51
CA ALA A 133 0.18 1.78 15.53
C ALA A 133 -1.22 1.72 16.16
N ARG A 134 -2.18 2.44 15.60
CA ARG A 134 -3.56 2.42 16.08
C ARG A 134 -4.32 1.34 15.35
N VAL A 135 -4.81 0.37 16.10
CA VAL A 135 -5.70 -0.69 15.58
C VAL A 135 -7.13 -0.25 15.84
N GLU A 136 -7.92 -0.15 14.79
CA GLU A 136 -9.35 0.17 14.85
C GLU A 136 -10.19 -1.03 14.37
#